data_69cddf2193079578ec79e31de0ba1491
#
_entry.id   69cddf2193079578ec79e31de0ba1491
#
_cell.length_a   1.000
_cell.length_b   1.000
_cell.length_c   1.000
_cell.angle_alpha   90.00
_cell.angle_beta   90.00
_cell.angle_gamma   90.00
#
_symmetry.space_group_name_H-M   'P 1'
#
loop_
_entity.id
_entity.type
_entity.pdbx_description
1 polymer ?
#
loop_
_entity_poly.entity_id
_entity_poly.type
_entity_poly.pdbx_seq_one_letter_code
_entity_poly.pdbx_strand_id
1 'polypeptide(L)'
;MPRRSTKENKTAYQLSRERAGLTREAAAERMEFLSAARIEKIENERSGLHPEEVLAMAQAYGDPMLRNTYCTQECPIGRKYVPRAEEKPLSQITLEMVVTLSELMRDRDRLMEITVDGTISPEEEADFRAIRENLERMSAAIESLKLWVDGAMEQRKENA
;
A
#
# COMPACT_ATOMS: atom_id res chain seq x y z
N MET A 1 28.45 -3.10 11.31
CA MET A 1 27.51 -2.50 10.34
C MET A 1 27.24 -3.50 9.24
N PRO A 2 25.98 -3.82 8.91
CA PRO A 2 25.68 -4.75 7.83
C PRO A 2 26.17 -4.17 6.49
N ARG A 3 26.83 -5.01 5.68
CA ARG A 3 27.26 -4.63 4.33
C ARG A 3 26.03 -4.38 3.48
N ARG A 4 25.81 -3.14 3.01
CA ARG A 4 24.77 -2.83 2.02
C ARG A 4 25.10 -3.53 0.69
N SER A 5 24.12 -4.20 0.13
CA SER A 5 24.23 -4.79 -1.22
C SER A 5 24.48 -3.69 -2.25
N THR A 6 25.41 -3.95 -3.19
CA THR A 6 25.74 -3.06 -4.31
C THR A 6 24.84 -3.27 -5.53
N LYS A 7 23.77 -4.07 -5.42
CA LYS A 7 22.82 -4.36 -6.51
C LYS A 7 22.10 -3.08 -6.93
N GLU A 8 22.13 -2.72 -8.22
CA GLU A 8 21.48 -1.50 -8.75
C GLU A 8 19.95 -1.56 -8.68
N ASN A 9 19.34 -2.73 -8.90
CA ASN A 9 17.89 -2.94 -8.86
C ASN A 9 17.51 -3.78 -7.63
N LYS A 10 17.18 -3.11 -6.52
CA LYS A 10 16.72 -3.75 -5.30
C LYS A 10 15.19 -3.84 -5.30
N THR A 11 14.66 -4.96 -4.83
CA THR A 11 13.21 -5.13 -4.61
C THR A 11 12.74 -4.26 -3.43
N ALA A 12 11.44 -3.98 -3.37
CA ALA A 12 10.83 -3.28 -2.24
C ALA A 12 11.13 -3.99 -0.91
N TYR A 13 11.11 -5.32 -0.91
CA TYR A 13 11.40 -6.15 0.27
C TYR A 13 12.85 -5.99 0.76
N GLN A 14 13.80 -5.97 -0.16
CA GLN A 14 15.21 -5.72 0.18
C GLN A 14 15.44 -4.30 0.71
N LEU A 15 14.84 -3.30 0.06
CA LEU A 15 14.95 -1.90 0.49
C LEU A 15 14.37 -1.69 1.88
N SER A 16 13.22 -2.30 2.14
CA SER A 16 12.55 -2.22 3.45
C SER A 16 13.39 -2.86 4.55
N ARG A 17 13.91 -4.08 4.33
CA ARG A 17 14.83 -4.72 5.29
C ARG A 17 16.08 -3.88 5.56
N GLU A 18 16.69 -3.29 4.52
CA GLU A 18 17.88 -2.46 4.66
C GLU A 18 17.58 -1.14 5.38
N ARG A 19 16.40 -0.55 5.20
CA ARG A 19 15.91 0.61 5.96
C ARG A 19 15.74 0.28 7.44
N ALA A 20 15.24 -0.90 7.75
CA ALA A 20 15.14 -1.42 9.11
C ALA A 20 16.51 -1.78 9.74
N GLY A 21 17.61 -1.67 9.00
CA GLY A 21 18.95 -1.99 9.49
C GLY A 21 19.21 -3.47 9.74
N LEU A 22 18.40 -4.38 9.19
CA LEU A 22 18.46 -5.80 9.44
C LEU A 22 19.32 -6.53 8.39
N THR A 23 20.15 -7.50 8.85
CA THR A 23 20.70 -8.54 7.98
C THR A 23 19.60 -9.55 7.65
N ARG A 24 19.81 -10.45 6.69
CA ARG A 24 18.84 -11.53 6.37
C ARG A 24 18.67 -12.49 7.54
N GLU A 25 19.76 -12.77 8.25
CA GLU A 25 19.79 -13.63 9.44
C GLU A 25 18.98 -12.98 10.57
N ALA A 26 19.24 -11.72 10.89
CA ALA A 26 18.50 -10.97 11.91
C ALA A 26 17.02 -10.81 11.56
N ALA A 27 16.69 -10.67 10.27
CA ALA A 27 15.31 -10.65 9.80
C ALA A 27 14.64 -12.02 9.99
N ALA A 28 15.33 -13.11 9.65
CA ALA A 28 14.83 -14.47 9.83
C ALA A 28 14.56 -14.79 11.30
N GLU A 29 15.39 -14.32 12.23
CA GLU A 29 15.18 -14.48 13.68
C GLU A 29 13.90 -13.78 14.18
N ARG A 30 13.45 -12.71 13.52
CA ARG A 30 12.19 -12.01 13.85
C ARG A 30 10.95 -12.69 13.24
N MET A 31 11.15 -13.61 12.30
CA MET A 31 10.07 -14.27 11.56
C MET A 31 10.16 -15.78 11.76
N GLU A 32 9.20 -16.38 12.47
CA GLU A 32 9.25 -17.77 12.94
C GLU A 32 9.40 -18.83 11.84
N PHE A 33 8.96 -18.53 10.61
CA PHE A 33 8.90 -19.50 9.50
C PHE A 33 9.70 -19.13 8.25
N LEU A 34 10.32 -17.93 8.22
CA LEU A 34 11.13 -17.47 7.09
C LEU A 34 12.61 -17.61 7.37
N SER A 35 13.31 -18.45 6.61
CA SER A 35 14.76 -18.57 6.70
C SER A 35 15.47 -17.44 5.91
N ALA A 36 16.72 -17.13 6.29
CA ALA A 36 17.58 -16.20 5.57
C ALA A 36 17.74 -16.56 4.07
N ALA A 37 17.83 -17.86 3.76
CA ALA A 37 17.88 -18.36 2.38
C ALA A 37 16.57 -18.09 1.60
N ARG A 38 15.41 -18.16 2.27
CA ARG A 38 14.12 -17.83 1.66
C ARG A 38 14.03 -16.33 1.38
N ILE A 39 14.44 -15.49 2.35
CA ILE A 39 14.51 -14.04 2.18
C ILE A 39 15.41 -13.67 0.99
N GLU A 40 16.58 -14.31 0.86
CA GLU A 40 17.47 -14.11 -0.28
C GLU A 40 16.81 -14.42 -1.63
N LYS A 41 16.05 -15.52 -1.71
CA LYS A 41 15.32 -15.90 -2.94
C LYS A 41 14.26 -14.86 -3.30
N ILE A 42 13.53 -14.35 -2.32
CA ILE A 42 12.52 -13.30 -2.49
C ILE A 42 13.18 -12.01 -3.00
N GLU A 43 14.24 -11.56 -2.34
CA GLU A 43 14.97 -10.34 -2.72
C GLU A 43 15.65 -10.44 -4.10
N ASN A 44 15.89 -11.64 -4.59
CA ASN A 44 16.44 -11.90 -5.93
C ASN A 44 15.37 -12.29 -6.96
N GLU A 45 14.08 -12.21 -6.62
CA GLU A 45 12.95 -12.55 -7.50
C GLU A 45 13.02 -13.98 -8.07
N ARG A 46 13.66 -14.90 -7.33
CA ARG A 46 13.87 -16.27 -7.77
C ARG A 46 12.72 -17.22 -7.43
N SER A 47 11.70 -16.73 -6.76
CA SER A 47 10.51 -17.52 -6.39
C SER A 47 9.33 -16.64 -6.08
N GLY A 48 8.13 -17.12 -6.41
CA GLY A 48 6.88 -16.45 -6.03
C GLY A 48 6.81 -16.19 -4.52
N LEU A 49 6.16 -15.10 -4.16
CA LEU A 49 5.99 -14.64 -2.79
C LEU A 49 4.59 -15.01 -2.31
N HIS A 50 4.49 -15.49 -1.08
CA HIS A 50 3.20 -15.80 -0.45
C HIS A 50 2.71 -14.66 0.44
N PRO A 51 1.39 -14.41 0.53
CA PRO A 51 0.84 -13.33 1.36
C PRO A 51 1.30 -13.35 2.81
N GLU A 52 1.43 -14.54 3.40
CA GLU A 52 1.88 -14.73 4.79
C GLU A 52 3.32 -14.28 4.98
N GLU A 53 4.18 -14.49 3.97
CA GLU A 53 5.57 -14.03 3.98
C GLU A 53 5.64 -12.50 3.96
N VAL A 54 4.77 -11.86 3.16
CA VAL A 54 4.67 -10.39 3.10
C VAL A 54 4.21 -9.81 4.43
N LEU A 55 3.22 -10.44 5.08
CA LEU A 55 2.74 -10.00 6.39
C LEU A 55 3.85 -10.06 7.43
N ALA A 56 4.61 -11.18 7.47
CA ALA A 56 5.73 -11.35 8.37
C ALA A 56 6.85 -10.33 8.11
N MET A 57 7.21 -10.10 6.84
CA MET A 57 8.20 -9.09 6.45
C MET A 57 7.76 -7.68 6.83
N ALA A 58 6.51 -7.30 6.54
CA ALA A 58 5.97 -5.99 6.88
C ALA A 58 6.06 -5.71 8.38
N GLN A 59 5.72 -6.71 9.20
CA GLN A 59 5.82 -6.61 10.65
C GLN A 59 7.28 -6.57 11.12
N ALA A 60 8.15 -7.47 10.65
CA ALA A 60 9.54 -7.57 11.09
C ALA A 60 10.37 -6.34 10.70
N TYR A 61 10.02 -5.67 9.60
CA TYR A 61 10.72 -4.49 9.09
C TYR A 61 10.09 -3.17 9.55
N GLY A 62 8.90 -3.22 10.19
CA GLY A 62 8.14 -2.02 10.55
C GLY A 62 7.68 -1.22 9.33
N ASP A 63 7.38 -1.91 8.21
CA ASP A 63 7.02 -1.29 6.94
C ASP A 63 5.66 -1.82 6.43
N PRO A 64 4.55 -1.20 6.87
CA PRO A 64 3.21 -1.62 6.44
C PRO A 64 2.96 -1.42 4.95
N MET A 65 3.76 -0.57 4.25
CA MET A 65 3.63 -0.33 2.82
C MET A 65 3.90 -1.59 1.98
N LEU A 66 4.70 -2.54 2.48
CA LEU A 66 4.96 -3.81 1.79
C LEU A 66 3.68 -4.60 1.48
N ARG A 67 2.67 -4.52 2.36
CA ARG A 67 1.35 -5.16 2.16
C ARG A 67 0.66 -4.60 0.92
N ASN A 68 0.60 -3.27 0.81
CA ASN A 68 -0.01 -2.61 -0.34
C ASN A 68 0.80 -2.85 -1.62
N THR A 69 2.14 -2.80 -1.54
CA THR A 69 3.04 -3.11 -2.65
C THR A 69 2.77 -4.51 -3.23
N TYR A 70 2.69 -5.53 -2.38
CA TYR A 70 2.34 -6.89 -2.81
C TYR A 70 0.97 -6.95 -3.47
N CYS A 71 -0.06 -6.42 -2.81
CA CYS A 71 -1.42 -6.45 -3.33
C CYS A 71 -1.54 -5.76 -4.69
N THR A 72 -0.90 -4.61 -4.86
CA THR A 72 -1.04 -3.80 -6.08
C THR A 72 -0.10 -4.19 -7.23
N GLN A 73 0.97 -4.94 -6.94
CA GLN A 73 1.97 -5.30 -7.98
C GLN A 73 2.01 -6.80 -8.29
N GLU A 74 1.81 -7.67 -7.30
CA GLU A 74 2.01 -9.11 -7.44
C GLU A 74 0.70 -9.92 -7.38
N CYS A 75 -0.24 -9.55 -6.50
CA CYS A 75 -1.50 -10.26 -6.34
C CYS A 75 -2.46 -9.95 -7.51
N PRO A 76 -2.93 -10.93 -8.30
CA PRO A 76 -3.85 -10.69 -9.41
C PRO A 76 -5.17 -10.02 -9.00
N ILE A 77 -5.69 -10.35 -7.82
CA ILE A 77 -6.91 -9.75 -7.27
C ILE A 77 -6.59 -8.33 -6.79
N GLY A 78 -5.50 -8.17 -6.02
CA GLY A 78 -5.11 -6.88 -5.47
C GLY A 78 -4.82 -5.83 -6.55
N ARG A 79 -4.15 -6.21 -7.65
CA ARG A 79 -3.90 -5.32 -8.79
C ARG A 79 -5.17 -4.73 -9.40
N LYS A 80 -6.30 -5.43 -9.25
CA LYS A 80 -7.58 -5.00 -9.80
C LYS A 80 -8.44 -4.21 -8.81
N TYR A 81 -8.34 -4.53 -7.52
CA TYR A 81 -9.32 -4.07 -6.53
C TYR A 81 -8.72 -3.30 -5.36
N VAL A 82 -7.40 -3.36 -5.16
CA VAL A 82 -6.75 -2.64 -4.07
C VAL A 82 -6.22 -1.30 -4.57
N PRO A 83 -6.61 -0.18 -3.96
CA PRO A 83 -6.07 1.12 -4.34
C PRO A 83 -4.57 1.18 -4.00
N ARG A 84 -3.80 1.74 -4.94
CA ARG A 84 -2.37 1.92 -4.74
C ARG A 84 -2.14 3.08 -3.79
N ALA A 85 -1.57 2.79 -2.63
CA ALA A 85 -1.09 3.80 -1.71
C ALA A 85 0.28 4.34 -2.14
N GLU A 86 0.56 5.58 -1.74
CA GLU A 86 1.85 6.22 -1.97
C GLU A 86 2.46 6.68 -0.64
N GLU A 87 3.78 6.50 -0.52
CA GLU A 87 4.54 6.99 0.63
C GLU A 87 4.71 8.51 0.51
N LYS A 88 3.93 9.25 1.28
CA LYS A 88 3.87 10.72 1.26
C LYS A 88 3.91 11.29 2.68
N PRO A 89 4.36 12.55 2.86
CA PRO A 89 4.19 13.26 4.13
C PRO A 89 2.71 13.35 4.53
N LEU A 90 2.41 13.27 5.84
CA LEU A 90 1.04 13.35 6.35
C LEU A 90 0.29 14.59 5.86
N SER A 91 0.96 15.73 5.78
CA SER A 91 0.38 16.99 5.28
C SER A 91 -0.11 16.89 3.84
N GLN A 92 0.63 16.17 2.98
CA GLN A 92 0.23 15.96 1.59
C GLN A 92 -0.95 14.98 1.50
N ILE A 93 -0.93 13.89 2.26
CA ILE A 93 -2.05 12.93 2.32
C ILE A 93 -3.32 13.64 2.78
N THR A 94 -3.22 14.45 3.84
CA THR A 94 -4.35 15.23 4.36
C THR A 94 -4.91 16.19 3.32
N LEU A 95 -4.03 16.90 2.59
CA LEU A 95 -4.47 17.82 1.54
C LEU A 95 -5.20 17.07 0.42
N GLU A 96 -4.68 15.94 -0.06
CA GLU A 96 -5.32 15.11 -1.07
C GLU A 96 -6.70 14.62 -0.62
N MET A 97 -6.83 14.20 0.65
CA MET A 97 -8.12 13.80 1.23
C MET A 97 -9.12 14.97 1.24
N VAL A 98 -8.71 16.16 1.67
CA VAL A 98 -9.59 17.32 1.71
C VAL A 98 -10.06 17.72 0.32
N VAL A 99 -9.16 17.68 -0.67
CA VAL A 99 -9.49 17.99 -2.08
C VAL A 99 -10.49 16.98 -2.63
N THR A 100 -10.20 15.68 -2.51
CA THR A 100 -11.10 14.62 -3.03
C THR A 100 -12.44 14.58 -2.31
N LEU A 101 -12.48 14.85 -1.00
CA LEU A 101 -13.74 14.99 -0.27
C LEU A 101 -14.56 16.16 -0.79
N SER A 102 -13.93 17.31 -1.05
CA SER A 102 -14.62 18.49 -1.60
C SER A 102 -15.19 18.24 -3.00
N GLU A 103 -14.48 17.46 -3.82
CA GLU A 103 -14.96 17.03 -5.14
C GLU A 103 -16.18 16.11 -5.02
N LEU A 104 -16.13 15.08 -4.16
CA LEU A 104 -17.27 14.19 -3.91
C LEU A 104 -18.49 14.94 -3.35
N MET A 105 -18.28 15.93 -2.50
CA MET A 105 -19.38 16.77 -2.00
C MET A 105 -20.05 17.60 -3.10
N ARG A 106 -19.28 18.06 -4.09
CA ARG A 106 -19.86 18.74 -5.27
C ARG A 106 -20.66 17.80 -6.16
N ASP A 107 -20.19 16.56 -6.29
CA ASP A 107 -20.81 15.54 -7.13
C ASP A 107 -22.01 14.86 -6.45
N ARG A 108 -22.22 15.13 -5.17
CA ARG A 108 -23.27 14.47 -4.34
C ARG A 108 -24.65 14.53 -4.96
N ASP A 109 -25.09 15.70 -5.32
CA ASP A 109 -26.46 15.89 -5.81
C ASP A 109 -26.61 15.23 -7.18
N ARG A 110 -25.58 15.30 -8.02
CA ARG A 110 -25.56 14.60 -9.32
C ARG A 110 -25.55 13.09 -9.15
N LEU A 111 -24.80 12.55 -8.21
CA LEU A 111 -24.82 11.11 -7.88
C LEU A 111 -26.20 10.66 -7.41
N MET A 112 -26.86 11.47 -6.57
CA MET A 112 -28.22 11.18 -6.12
C MET A 112 -29.21 11.16 -7.28
N GLU A 113 -29.15 12.11 -8.21
CA GLU A 113 -30.01 12.15 -9.41
C GLU A 113 -29.83 10.88 -10.26
N ILE A 114 -28.58 10.51 -10.60
CA ILE A 114 -28.27 9.33 -11.43
C ILE A 114 -28.76 8.03 -10.77
N THR A 115 -28.75 7.96 -9.44
CA THR A 115 -29.09 6.72 -8.72
C THR A 115 -30.56 6.58 -8.34
N VAL A 116 -31.41 7.57 -8.63
CA VAL A 116 -32.82 7.57 -8.24
C VAL A 116 -33.61 6.40 -8.83
N ASP A 117 -33.40 6.08 -10.09
CA ASP A 117 -34.09 5.00 -10.80
C ASP A 117 -33.31 3.66 -10.80
N GLY A 118 -32.10 3.64 -10.24
CA GLY A 118 -31.25 2.46 -10.16
C GLY A 118 -30.61 2.03 -11.49
N THR A 119 -30.70 2.88 -12.53
CA THR A 119 -30.09 2.63 -13.85
C THR A 119 -29.20 3.81 -14.24
N ILE A 120 -28.21 3.58 -15.09
CA ILE A 120 -27.35 4.64 -15.62
C ILE A 120 -27.69 4.78 -17.10
N SER A 121 -28.26 5.92 -17.46
CA SER A 121 -28.55 6.24 -18.86
C SER A 121 -27.25 6.58 -19.63
N PRO A 122 -27.27 6.49 -21.00
CA PRO A 122 -26.12 6.89 -21.81
C PRO A 122 -25.67 8.35 -21.62
N GLU A 123 -26.61 9.25 -21.30
CA GLU A 123 -26.35 10.66 -21.03
C GLU A 123 -25.64 10.87 -19.68
N GLU A 124 -25.82 9.94 -18.73
CA GLU A 124 -25.26 9.98 -17.38
C GLU A 124 -23.92 9.26 -17.25
N GLU A 125 -23.53 8.48 -18.26
CA GLU A 125 -22.31 7.66 -18.23
C GLU A 125 -21.05 8.49 -17.96
N ALA A 126 -20.97 9.68 -18.56
CA ALA A 126 -19.79 10.56 -18.39
C ALA A 126 -19.67 11.09 -16.96
N ASP A 127 -20.79 11.54 -16.37
CA ASP A 127 -20.82 12.02 -14.99
C ASP A 127 -20.52 10.90 -14.01
N PHE A 128 -21.14 9.74 -14.20
CA PHE A 128 -20.90 8.57 -13.36
C PHE A 128 -19.43 8.10 -13.40
N ARG A 129 -18.82 8.17 -14.58
CA ARG A 129 -17.39 7.84 -14.75
C ARG A 129 -16.49 8.82 -13.97
N ALA A 130 -16.76 10.13 -14.04
CA ALA A 130 -16.03 11.14 -13.28
C ALA A 130 -16.19 10.96 -11.77
N ILE A 131 -17.41 10.68 -11.29
CA ILE A 131 -17.68 10.37 -9.87
C ILE A 131 -16.89 9.11 -9.45
N ARG A 132 -16.86 8.07 -10.27
CA ARG A 132 -16.09 6.85 -9.98
C ARG A 132 -14.60 7.14 -9.86
N GLU A 133 -14.03 7.95 -10.74
CA GLU A 133 -12.62 8.36 -10.67
C GLU A 133 -12.32 9.14 -9.37
N ASN A 134 -13.24 10.00 -8.92
CA ASN A 134 -13.12 10.72 -7.65
C ASN A 134 -13.14 9.75 -6.45
N LEU A 135 -14.00 8.73 -6.48
CA LEU A 135 -14.05 7.67 -5.46
C LEU A 135 -12.76 6.84 -5.44
N GLU A 136 -12.19 6.52 -6.59
CA GLU A 136 -10.91 5.78 -6.69
C GLU A 136 -9.76 6.61 -6.09
N ARG A 137 -9.70 7.93 -6.37
CA ARG A 137 -8.70 8.84 -5.77
C ARG A 137 -8.87 8.95 -4.25
N MET A 138 -10.11 9.07 -3.77
CA MET A 138 -10.40 9.08 -2.32
C MET A 138 -9.96 7.77 -1.66
N SER A 139 -10.25 6.62 -2.28
CA SER A 139 -9.83 5.32 -1.76
C SER A 139 -8.31 5.21 -1.64
N ALA A 140 -7.55 5.71 -2.61
CA ALA A 140 -6.09 5.72 -2.56
C ALA A 140 -5.55 6.64 -1.45
N ALA A 141 -6.15 7.83 -1.26
CA ALA A 141 -5.78 8.75 -0.19
C ALA A 141 -6.07 8.15 1.21
N ILE A 142 -7.23 7.50 1.38
CA ILE A 142 -7.60 6.80 2.63
C ILE A 142 -6.60 5.68 2.91
N GLU A 143 -6.24 4.88 1.92
CA GLU A 143 -5.29 3.78 2.11
C GLU A 143 -3.90 4.30 2.47
N SER A 144 -3.44 5.38 1.84
CA SER A 144 -2.19 6.06 2.18
C SER A 144 -2.18 6.56 3.63
N LEU A 145 -3.30 7.14 4.11
CA LEU A 145 -3.43 7.58 5.49
C LEU A 145 -3.39 6.41 6.48
N LYS A 146 -4.12 5.33 6.20
CA LYS A 146 -4.13 4.13 7.05
C LYS A 146 -2.73 3.55 7.22
N LEU A 147 -2.01 3.38 6.11
CA LEU A 147 -0.64 2.86 6.12
C LEU A 147 0.33 3.81 6.85
N TRP A 148 0.15 5.12 6.70
CA TRP A 148 0.94 6.10 7.46
C TRP A 148 0.69 5.98 8.97
N VAL A 149 -0.57 5.85 9.40
CA VAL A 149 -0.95 5.67 10.81
C VAL A 149 -0.37 4.36 11.36
N ASP A 150 -0.51 3.26 10.62
CA ASP A 150 0.05 1.96 11.01
C ASP A 150 1.56 2.06 11.25
N GLY A 151 2.30 2.65 10.30
CA GLY A 151 3.75 2.84 10.43
C GLY A 151 4.14 3.73 11.63
N ALA A 152 3.40 4.81 11.87
CA ALA A 152 3.64 5.68 13.03
C ALA A 152 3.36 4.98 14.37
N MET A 153 2.38 4.08 14.41
CA MET A 153 2.06 3.29 15.60
C MET A 153 3.09 2.18 15.87
N GLU A 154 3.60 1.53 14.84
CA GLU A 154 4.65 0.52 14.94
C GLU A 154 5.95 1.13 15.49
N GLN A 155 6.38 2.28 14.93
CA GLN A 155 7.56 3.01 15.42
C GLN A 155 7.47 3.44 16.89
N ARG A 156 6.27 3.76 17.39
CA ARG A 156 6.07 4.09 18.79
C ARG A 156 6.24 2.88 19.72
N LYS A 157 5.85 1.68 19.28
CA LYS A 157 6.02 0.45 20.07
C LYS A 157 7.47 0.03 20.19
N GLU A 158 8.29 0.30 19.16
CA GLU A 158 9.73 -0.02 19.21
C GLU A 158 10.53 0.95 20.09
N ASN A 159 10.02 2.17 20.32
CA ASN A 159 10.66 3.21 21.13
C ASN A 159 10.15 3.26 22.57
N ALA A 160 9.20 2.41 22.96
CA ALA A 160 8.64 2.34 24.33
C ALA A 160 9.17 1.13 25.10
#